data_bcfb791b9f213800ee4f0a1d33a73c49
#
_entry.id   bcfb791b9f213800ee4f0a1d33a73c49
#
_cell.length_a   1.000
_cell.length_b   1.000
_cell.length_c   1.000
_cell.angle_alpha   90.00
_cell.angle_beta   90.00
_cell.angle_gamma   90.00
#
_symmetry.space_group_name_H-M   'P 1'
#
loop_
_entity.id
_entity.type
_entity.pdbx_description
1 polymer ?
#
loop_
_entity_poly.entity_id
_entity_poly.type
_entity_poly.pdbx_seq_one_letter_code
_entity_poly.pdbx_strand_id
1 'polypeptide(L)'
;RNDIYTWMFGWDRDGHDAPTKMTLICPATDDLIAKYSAPHRRMMIETPHMYQTVTRPWIESLPASKTTWVQNILQGISETESVLYSDPDPKTGFVILPDMKWDRRTLSSLYLMAIVRDGSLVTLRDLTKQHVPLLRKIQQAGQKVAHEVYGLSESTDSTSPLRCFVHYMPTYFHLHVHMLSANFVSHPGSLVGQAHLLDDVIDLLELGVDFRQRTLSYALAEGHALLRRWQEEGYAQFDAIM
;
A
#
# COMPACT_ATOMS: atom_id res chain seq x y z
N ARG A 1 16.44 23.84 8.06
CA ARG A 1 16.42 23.61 9.51
C ARG A 1 15.18 24.28 10.10
N ASN A 2 14.47 23.58 10.93
CA ASN A 2 13.32 24.11 11.65
C ASN A 2 13.38 23.58 13.09
N ASP A 3 13.72 24.45 14.04
CA ASP A 3 13.94 24.12 15.44
C ASP A 3 14.89 22.92 15.60
N ILE A 4 14.43 21.81 16.17
CA ILE A 4 15.19 20.57 16.39
C ILE A 4 15.35 19.71 15.12
N TYR A 5 14.67 20.04 14.01
CA TYR A 5 14.70 19.26 12.79
C TYR A 5 15.69 19.82 11.77
N THR A 6 16.52 18.96 11.22
CA THR A 6 17.41 19.28 10.09
C THR A 6 17.19 18.25 8.99
N TRP A 7 16.85 18.71 7.79
CA TRP A 7 16.69 17.85 6.60
C TRP A 7 17.91 17.97 5.70
N MET A 8 18.39 16.84 5.24
CA MET A 8 19.53 16.70 4.34
C MET A 8 19.19 15.74 3.22
N PHE A 9 19.88 15.93 2.09
CA PHE A 9 19.86 14.96 1.00
C PHE A 9 21.28 14.45 0.80
N GLY A 10 21.42 13.13 0.69
CA GLY A 10 22.65 12.46 0.32
C GLY A 10 22.49 11.71 -0.98
N TRP A 11 23.52 11.67 -1.78
CA TRP A 11 23.59 10.88 -3.01
C TRP A 11 24.60 9.76 -2.85
N ASP A 12 24.39 8.66 -3.56
CA ASP A 12 25.42 7.64 -3.70
C ASP A 12 26.66 8.23 -4.38
N ARG A 13 27.81 7.61 -4.15
CA ARG A 13 29.13 8.08 -4.63
C ARG A 13 29.16 8.24 -6.16
N ASP A 14 28.40 7.41 -6.87
CA ASP A 14 28.33 7.40 -8.33
C ASP A 14 27.21 8.28 -8.90
N GLY A 15 26.36 8.88 -8.06
CA GLY A 15 25.31 9.84 -8.44
C GLY A 15 24.16 9.26 -9.27
N HIS A 16 24.03 7.93 -9.33
CA HIS A 16 23.05 7.26 -10.18
C HIS A 16 21.73 6.94 -9.48
N ASP A 17 21.69 6.96 -8.14
CA ASP A 17 20.50 6.66 -7.37
C ASP A 17 19.76 7.91 -6.89
N ALA A 18 18.46 7.70 -6.57
CA ALA A 18 17.64 8.74 -5.99
C ALA A 18 18.26 9.26 -4.68
N PRO A 19 18.23 10.57 -4.42
CA PRO A 19 18.80 11.13 -3.21
C PRO A 19 18.12 10.54 -1.98
N THR A 20 18.91 10.10 -1.03
CA THR A 20 18.42 9.67 0.28
C THR A 20 18.06 10.90 1.10
N LYS A 21 16.78 11.05 1.47
CA LYS A 21 16.34 12.09 2.40
C LYS A 21 16.64 11.65 3.83
N MET A 22 17.44 12.45 4.52
CA MET A 22 17.77 12.25 5.92
C MET A 22 17.12 13.32 6.79
N THR A 23 16.64 12.93 7.96
CA THR A 23 16.13 13.86 8.96
C THR A 23 16.93 13.67 10.25
N LEU A 24 17.63 14.70 10.67
CA LEU A 24 18.31 14.74 11.97
C LEU A 24 17.41 15.48 12.94
N ILE A 25 17.16 14.89 14.11
CA ILE A 25 16.38 15.47 15.21
C ILE A 25 17.31 15.61 16.40
N CYS A 26 17.62 16.86 16.78
CA CYS A 26 18.53 17.15 17.87
C CYS A 26 18.20 18.50 18.53
N PRO A 27 17.98 18.52 19.87
CA PRO A 27 17.89 17.38 20.78
C PRO A 27 16.62 16.55 20.56
N ALA A 28 16.68 15.23 20.81
CA ALA A 28 15.52 14.36 20.78
C ALA A 28 15.07 14.03 22.21
N THR A 29 13.76 14.08 22.45
CA THR A 29 13.13 13.59 23.69
C THR A 29 12.83 12.10 23.58
N ASP A 30 12.57 11.42 24.71
CA ASP A 30 12.22 10.00 24.71
C ASP A 30 10.97 9.71 23.86
N ASP A 31 9.97 10.60 23.86
CA ASP A 31 8.78 10.51 23.00
C ASP A 31 9.14 10.59 21.52
N LEU A 32 10.08 11.44 21.14
CA LEU A 32 10.57 11.54 19.77
C LEU A 32 11.37 10.30 19.37
N ILE A 33 12.21 9.79 20.28
CA ILE A 33 12.94 8.55 20.05
C ILE A 33 11.96 7.40 19.83
N ALA A 34 10.97 7.22 20.71
CA ALA A 34 9.94 6.20 20.56
C ALA A 34 9.14 6.35 19.25
N LYS A 35 8.79 7.58 18.88
CA LYS A 35 8.04 7.87 17.65
C LYS A 35 8.80 7.52 16.37
N TYR A 36 10.11 7.77 16.33
CA TYR A 36 10.94 7.58 15.14
C TYR A 36 11.77 6.30 15.17
N SER A 37 11.79 5.58 16.27
CA SER A 37 12.38 4.23 16.32
C SER A 37 11.55 3.27 15.48
N ALA A 38 12.23 2.39 14.75
CA ALA A 38 11.54 1.35 14.01
C ALA A 38 10.81 0.43 15.01
N PRO A 39 9.48 0.30 14.95
CA PRO A 39 8.75 -0.55 15.88
C PRO A 39 9.13 -2.01 15.63
N HIS A 40 9.25 -2.78 16.71
CA HIS A 40 9.31 -4.23 16.60
C HIS A 40 8.08 -4.74 15.85
N ARG A 41 8.28 -5.68 14.93
CA ARG A 41 7.22 -6.24 14.12
C ARG A 41 7.08 -7.72 14.39
N ARG A 42 5.86 -8.22 14.31
CA ARG A 42 5.54 -9.65 14.41
C ARG A 42 4.81 -10.11 13.16
N MET A 43 5.14 -11.33 12.74
CA MET A 43 4.35 -12.00 11.70
C MET A 43 3.07 -12.53 12.35
N MET A 44 1.95 -12.07 11.81
CA MET A 44 0.62 -12.52 12.17
C MET A 44 0.17 -13.62 11.22
N ILE A 45 -0.53 -14.62 11.72
CA ILE A 45 -1.13 -15.70 10.93
C ILE A 45 -2.63 -15.62 11.15
N GLU A 46 -3.32 -14.92 10.27
CA GLU A 46 -4.75 -14.66 10.37
C GLU A 46 -5.56 -15.75 9.68
N THR A 47 -6.25 -16.57 10.46
CA THR A 47 -7.17 -17.55 9.94
C THR A 47 -8.49 -16.89 9.47
N PRO A 48 -9.32 -17.56 8.64
CA PRO A 48 -10.65 -17.07 8.28
C PRO A 48 -11.52 -16.73 9.51
N HIS A 49 -11.45 -17.55 10.54
CA HIS A 49 -12.20 -17.32 11.78
C HIS A 49 -11.76 -16.02 12.47
N MET A 50 -10.46 -15.81 12.66
CA MET A 50 -9.92 -14.58 13.26
C MET A 50 -10.28 -13.34 12.45
N TYR A 51 -10.26 -13.44 11.11
CA TYR A 51 -10.71 -12.37 10.26
C TYR A 51 -12.18 -12.01 10.52
N GLN A 52 -13.05 -13.00 10.54
CA GLN A 52 -14.50 -12.78 10.71
C GLN A 52 -14.86 -12.27 12.10
N THR A 53 -14.20 -12.77 13.14
CA THR A 53 -14.58 -12.48 14.54
C THR A 53 -13.87 -11.25 15.10
N VAL A 54 -12.68 -10.91 14.64
CA VAL A 54 -11.89 -9.80 15.20
C VAL A 54 -11.54 -8.74 14.16
N THR A 55 -10.86 -9.15 13.07
CA THR A 55 -10.29 -8.18 12.14
C THR A 55 -11.37 -7.41 11.38
N ARG A 56 -12.37 -8.10 10.84
CA ARG A 56 -13.48 -7.48 10.10
C ARG A 56 -14.28 -6.50 10.96
N PRO A 57 -14.78 -6.89 12.17
CA PRO A 57 -15.44 -5.97 13.07
C PRO A 57 -14.57 -4.77 13.48
N TRP A 58 -13.27 -4.99 13.67
CA TRP A 58 -12.36 -3.89 13.98
C TRP A 58 -12.26 -2.91 12.80
N ILE A 59 -12.11 -3.39 11.54
CA ILE A 59 -12.10 -2.54 10.35
C ILE A 59 -13.41 -1.71 10.28
N GLU A 60 -14.55 -2.35 10.48
CA GLU A 60 -15.87 -1.71 10.43
C GLU A 60 -16.09 -0.68 11.55
N SER A 61 -15.35 -0.80 12.66
CA SER A 61 -15.38 0.18 13.75
C SER A 61 -14.53 1.42 13.52
N LEU A 62 -13.70 1.42 12.48
CA LEU A 62 -12.83 2.57 12.19
C LEU A 62 -13.67 3.77 11.73
N PRO A 63 -13.32 4.99 12.18
CA PRO A 63 -14.07 6.17 11.80
C PRO A 63 -13.91 6.46 10.29
N ALA A 64 -15.00 6.86 9.64
CA ALA A 64 -15.02 7.19 8.21
C ALA A 64 -14.00 8.29 7.83
N SER A 65 -13.63 9.15 8.79
CA SER A 65 -12.60 10.18 8.59
C SER A 65 -11.23 9.63 8.16
N LYS A 66 -10.94 8.36 8.43
CA LYS A 66 -9.70 7.70 7.99
C LYS A 66 -9.55 7.62 6.46
N THR A 67 -10.66 7.64 5.72
CA THR A 67 -10.69 7.53 4.26
C THR A 67 -11.34 8.74 3.57
N THR A 68 -11.66 9.81 4.30
CA THR A 68 -12.24 11.04 3.71
C THR A 68 -11.37 11.63 2.60
N TRP A 69 -10.06 11.61 2.77
CA TRP A 69 -9.12 12.09 1.75
C TRP A 69 -9.21 11.27 0.43
N VAL A 70 -9.46 9.95 0.53
CA VAL A 70 -9.70 9.08 -0.64
C VAL A 70 -10.95 9.56 -1.38
N GLN A 71 -12.04 9.79 -0.65
CA GLN A 71 -13.29 10.27 -1.24
C GLN A 71 -13.10 11.63 -1.91
N ASN A 72 -12.33 12.53 -1.31
CA ASN A 72 -12.02 13.83 -1.88
C ASN A 72 -11.28 13.71 -3.23
N ILE A 73 -10.32 12.78 -3.32
CA ILE A 73 -9.61 12.50 -4.58
C ILE A 73 -10.58 11.92 -5.63
N LEU A 74 -11.36 10.90 -5.27
CA LEU A 74 -12.30 10.25 -6.18
C LEU A 74 -13.40 11.18 -6.71
N GLN A 75 -13.78 12.18 -5.91
CA GLN A 75 -14.76 13.20 -6.26
C GLN A 75 -14.15 14.40 -6.99
N GLY A 76 -12.83 14.46 -7.15
CA GLY A 76 -12.13 15.58 -7.78
C GLY A 76 -12.15 16.86 -6.93
N ILE A 77 -12.19 16.72 -5.60
CA ILE A 77 -12.12 17.84 -4.64
C ILE A 77 -10.67 18.18 -4.30
N SER A 78 -9.81 17.17 -4.25
CA SER A 78 -8.38 17.33 -3.95
C SER A 78 -7.52 16.56 -4.94
N GLU A 79 -6.25 16.97 -5.09
CA GLU A 79 -5.21 16.36 -5.94
C GLU A 79 -5.60 16.18 -7.43
N THR A 80 -6.58 16.94 -7.93
CA THR A 80 -7.08 16.87 -9.31
C THR A 80 -5.98 17.02 -10.36
N GLU A 81 -5.00 17.90 -10.09
CA GLU A 81 -3.86 18.15 -10.96
C GLU A 81 -2.85 16.99 -10.98
N SER A 82 -2.94 16.11 -10.00
CA SER A 82 -2.06 14.93 -9.89
C SER A 82 -2.65 13.68 -10.54
N VAL A 83 -3.94 13.69 -10.90
CA VAL A 83 -4.60 12.54 -11.52
C VAL A 83 -4.10 12.35 -12.94
N LEU A 84 -3.45 11.22 -13.20
CA LEU A 84 -2.88 10.85 -14.50
C LEU A 84 -3.86 10.06 -15.37
N TYR A 85 -4.76 9.34 -14.73
CA TYR A 85 -5.80 8.55 -15.39
C TYR A 85 -7.06 8.52 -14.50
N SER A 86 -8.23 8.59 -15.11
CA SER A 86 -9.51 8.49 -14.42
C SER A 86 -10.52 7.73 -15.26
N ASP A 87 -11.06 6.67 -14.68
CA ASP A 87 -12.23 5.96 -15.16
C ASP A 87 -13.39 6.29 -14.21
N PRO A 88 -14.48 6.91 -14.71
CA PRO A 88 -15.57 7.38 -13.87
C PRO A 88 -16.58 6.31 -13.43
N ASP A 89 -16.49 5.07 -13.94
CA ASP A 89 -17.45 4.03 -13.60
C ASP A 89 -17.47 3.77 -12.09
N PRO A 90 -18.63 3.80 -11.42
CA PRO A 90 -18.71 3.71 -9.97
C PRO A 90 -18.37 2.33 -9.42
N LYS A 91 -18.41 1.26 -10.24
CA LYS A 91 -18.17 -0.12 -9.83
C LYS A 91 -16.83 -0.69 -10.34
N THR A 92 -16.46 -0.31 -11.54
CA THR A 92 -15.27 -0.82 -12.21
C THR A 92 -14.24 0.26 -12.52
N GLY A 93 -14.51 1.50 -12.11
CA GLY A 93 -13.65 2.64 -12.32
C GLY A 93 -12.62 2.82 -11.21
N PHE A 94 -11.63 3.63 -11.51
CA PHE A 94 -10.52 3.98 -10.61
C PHE A 94 -9.81 5.25 -11.09
N VAL A 95 -8.98 5.82 -10.24
CA VAL A 95 -8.03 6.88 -10.60
C VAL A 95 -6.61 6.39 -10.42
N ILE A 96 -5.67 6.88 -11.24
CA ILE A 96 -4.24 6.67 -11.04
C ILE A 96 -3.58 8.02 -10.80
N LEU A 97 -2.73 8.09 -9.77
CA LEU A 97 -1.96 9.27 -9.42
C LEU A 97 -0.59 8.85 -8.85
N PRO A 98 0.42 9.76 -8.86
CA PRO A 98 1.68 9.51 -8.19
C PRO A 98 1.49 9.38 -6.69
N ASP A 99 2.14 8.40 -6.05
CA ASP A 99 2.17 8.32 -4.59
C ASP A 99 2.97 9.50 -4.00
N MET A 100 2.51 10.04 -2.87
CA MET A 100 3.13 11.18 -2.18
C MET A 100 4.60 10.94 -1.76
N LYS A 101 5.02 9.69 -1.67
CA LYS A 101 6.38 9.31 -1.28
C LYS A 101 7.37 9.40 -2.44
N TRP A 102 6.87 9.48 -3.68
CA TRP A 102 7.72 9.61 -4.86
C TRP A 102 8.09 11.08 -5.13
N ASP A 103 9.32 11.31 -5.51
CA ASP A 103 9.85 12.65 -5.85
C ASP A 103 9.35 13.19 -7.21
N ARG A 104 8.60 12.39 -7.96
CA ARG A 104 8.05 12.65 -9.30
C ARG A 104 9.12 12.91 -10.39
N ARG A 105 10.37 12.52 -10.15
CA ARG A 105 11.51 12.75 -11.05
C ARG A 105 12.31 11.48 -11.33
N THR A 106 12.63 10.73 -10.31
CA THR A 106 13.52 9.57 -10.41
C THR A 106 12.72 8.35 -10.88
N LEU A 107 12.90 7.96 -12.15
CA LEU A 107 12.13 6.87 -12.76
C LEU A 107 12.44 5.50 -12.16
N SER A 108 13.67 5.28 -11.69
CA SER A 108 14.03 4.03 -10.99
C SER A 108 13.26 3.84 -9.67
N SER A 109 12.75 4.92 -9.09
CA SER A 109 11.88 4.91 -7.91
C SER A 109 10.44 5.33 -8.22
N LEU A 110 10.02 5.28 -9.50
CA LEU A 110 8.64 5.59 -9.88
C LEU A 110 7.66 4.84 -9.00
N TYR A 111 6.68 5.59 -8.48
CA TYR A 111 5.65 5.07 -7.61
C TYR A 111 4.29 5.71 -7.92
N LEU A 112 3.41 4.90 -8.49
CA LEU A 112 2.02 5.26 -8.78
C LEU A 112 1.09 4.46 -7.88
N MET A 113 -0.13 4.96 -7.72
CA MET A 113 -1.18 4.31 -6.97
C MET A 113 -2.49 4.39 -7.74
N ALA A 114 -3.19 3.28 -7.87
CA ALA A 114 -4.56 3.25 -8.35
C ALA A 114 -5.52 3.14 -7.16
N ILE A 115 -6.54 4.00 -7.11
CA ILE A 115 -7.59 3.99 -6.09
C ILE A 115 -8.90 3.62 -6.77
N VAL A 116 -9.52 2.53 -6.34
CA VAL A 116 -10.78 2.01 -6.89
C VAL A 116 -11.96 2.89 -6.47
N ARG A 117 -12.98 3.05 -7.33
CA ARG A 117 -14.18 3.85 -7.00
C ARG A 117 -15.18 3.09 -6.13
N ASP A 118 -15.25 1.77 -6.27
CA ASP A 118 -16.16 0.97 -5.45
C ASP A 118 -15.71 0.93 -3.98
N GLY A 119 -16.38 1.71 -3.13
CA GLY A 119 -16.12 1.80 -1.70
C GLY A 119 -16.45 0.51 -0.92
N SER A 120 -17.11 -0.47 -1.54
CA SER A 120 -17.35 -1.77 -0.91
C SER A 120 -16.12 -2.67 -0.91
N LEU A 121 -15.13 -2.37 -1.75
CA LEU A 121 -13.84 -3.05 -1.79
C LEU A 121 -12.88 -2.37 -0.80
N VAL A 122 -12.69 -3.01 0.34
CA VAL A 122 -11.96 -2.45 1.48
C VAL A 122 -10.55 -3.02 1.55
N THR A 123 -10.41 -4.33 1.34
CA THR A 123 -9.15 -5.06 1.40
C THR A 123 -9.05 -6.14 0.31
N LEU A 124 -7.88 -6.78 0.21
CA LEU A 124 -7.66 -7.99 -0.58
C LEU A 124 -8.75 -9.06 -0.35
N ARG A 125 -9.29 -9.16 0.87
CA ARG A 125 -10.29 -10.17 1.22
C ARG A 125 -11.67 -9.94 0.59
N ASP A 126 -11.94 -8.74 0.08
CA ASP A 126 -13.19 -8.45 -0.62
C ASP A 126 -13.15 -8.79 -2.11
N LEU A 127 -11.97 -9.12 -2.62
CA LEU A 127 -11.79 -9.50 -4.01
C LEU A 127 -12.34 -10.90 -4.29
N THR A 128 -13.03 -11.01 -5.42
CA THR A 128 -13.58 -12.24 -5.96
C THR A 128 -13.25 -12.35 -7.45
N LYS A 129 -13.51 -13.49 -8.06
CA LYS A 129 -13.34 -13.71 -9.51
C LYS A 129 -13.98 -12.62 -10.37
N GLN A 130 -15.09 -12.03 -9.89
CA GLN A 130 -15.80 -10.95 -10.62
C GLN A 130 -14.96 -9.68 -10.75
N HIS A 131 -13.96 -9.48 -9.89
CA HIS A 131 -13.09 -8.30 -9.89
C HIS A 131 -11.83 -8.47 -10.75
N VAL A 132 -11.60 -9.66 -11.34
CA VAL A 132 -10.45 -9.89 -12.23
C VAL A 132 -10.39 -8.90 -13.39
N PRO A 133 -11.50 -8.58 -14.10
CA PRO A 133 -11.46 -7.57 -15.16
C PRO A 133 -11.04 -6.19 -14.67
N LEU A 134 -11.47 -5.78 -13.47
CA LEU A 134 -11.04 -4.53 -12.84
C LEU A 134 -9.53 -4.53 -12.58
N LEU A 135 -8.99 -5.59 -11.98
CA LEU A 135 -7.57 -5.69 -11.65
C LEU A 135 -6.69 -5.67 -12.90
N ARG A 136 -7.07 -6.39 -13.95
CA ARG A 136 -6.38 -6.36 -15.25
C ARG A 136 -6.43 -4.97 -15.90
N LYS A 137 -7.59 -4.30 -15.84
CA LYS A 137 -7.74 -2.94 -16.35
C LYS A 137 -6.85 -1.93 -15.59
N ILE A 138 -6.74 -2.06 -14.27
CA ILE A 138 -5.85 -1.25 -13.44
C ILE A 138 -4.40 -1.47 -13.87
N GLN A 139 -3.97 -2.71 -14.04
CA GLN A 139 -2.62 -3.06 -14.46
C GLN A 139 -2.28 -2.46 -15.84
N GLN A 140 -3.16 -2.66 -16.83
CA GLN A 140 -2.98 -2.11 -18.18
C GLN A 140 -2.92 -0.59 -18.18
N ALA A 141 -3.83 0.08 -17.45
CA ALA A 141 -3.84 1.54 -17.36
C ALA A 141 -2.57 2.08 -16.67
N GLY A 142 -2.08 1.39 -15.62
CA GLY A 142 -0.82 1.76 -14.96
C GLY A 142 0.39 1.63 -15.88
N GLN A 143 0.46 0.54 -16.63
CA GLN A 143 1.52 0.33 -17.63
C GLN A 143 1.47 1.40 -18.72
N LYS A 144 0.28 1.72 -19.22
CA LYS A 144 0.08 2.78 -20.20
C LYS A 144 0.54 4.14 -19.68
N VAL A 145 0.14 4.51 -18.46
CA VAL A 145 0.58 5.76 -17.81
C VAL A 145 2.10 5.77 -17.63
N ALA A 146 2.70 4.69 -17.20
CA ALA A 146 4.15 4.61 -17.00
C ALA A 146 4.91 4.77 -18.33
N HIS A 147 4.39 4.25 -19.43
CA HIS A 147 4.98 4.41 -20.76
C HIS A 147 4.73 5.82 -21.33
N GLU A 148 3.48 6.24 -21.44
CA GLU A 148 3.10 7.47 -22.15
C GLU A 148 3.50 8.75 -21.39
N VAL A 149 3.44 8.74 -20.05
CA VAL A 149 3.72 9.95 -19.25
C VAL A 149 5.18 9.99 -18.80
N TYR A 150 5.77 8.83 -18.51
CA TYR A 150 7.10 8.77 -17.90
C TYR A 150 8.17 8.10 -18.79
N GLY A 151 7.78 7.59 -19.97
CA GLY A 151 8.74 7.01 -20.93
C GLY A 151 9.38 5.69 -20.48
N LEU A 152 8.73 4.94 -19.54
CA LEU A 152 9.19 3.60 -19.23
C LEU A 152 9.02 2.70 -20.46
N SER A 153 9.80 1.59 -20.55
CA SER A 153 9.65 0.61 -21.62
C SER A 153 8.23 0.07 -21.68
N GLU A 154 7.78 -0.27 -22.87
CA GLU A 154 6.48 -0.93 -23.03
C GLU A 154 6.45 -2.28 -22.32
N SER A 155 5.28 -2.60 -21.78
CA SER A 155 4.99 -3.94 -21.26
C SER A 155 4.64 -4.87 -22.42
N THR A 156 4.97 -6.14 -22.23
CA THR A 156 4.56 -7.23 -23.11
C THR A 156 3.75 -8.25 -22.32
N ASP A 157 3.28 -9.31 -22.97
CA ASP A 157 2.59 -10.40 -22.27
C ASP A 157 3.48 -11.11 -21.23
N SER A 158 4.79 -10.98 -21.36
CA SER A 158 5.77 -11.68 -20.51
C SER A 158 6.64 -10.75 -19.66
N THR A 159 6.61 -9.44 -19.90
CA THR A 159 7.48 -8.49 -19.20
C THR A 159 6.76 -7.19 -18.87
N SER A 160 7.06 -6.63 -17.71
CA SER A 160 6.57 -5.32 -17.29
C SER A 160 7.67 -4.53 -16.57
N PRO A 161 7.83 -3.22 -16.86
CA PRO A 161 8.70 -2.36 -16.08
C PRO A 161 8.11 -2.00 -14.71
N LEU A 162 6.85 -2.36 -14.46
CA LEU A 162 6.15 -2.11 -13.21
C LEU A 162 5.95 -3.39 -12.41
N ARG A 163 6.10 -3.26 -11.11
CA ARG A 163 5.66 -4.23 -10.11
C ARG A 163 4.39 -3.71 -9.47
N CYS A 164 3.27 -4.38 -9.77
CA CYS A 164 1.96 -4.05 -9.21
C CYS A 164 1.63 -4.97 -8.04
N PHE A 165 1.09 -4.42 -6.96
CA PHE A 165 0.71 -5.22 -5.80
C PHE A 165 -0.36 -4.53 -4.95
N VAL A 166 -1.03 -5.30 -4.11
CA VAL A 166 -1.92 -4.83 -3.05
C VAL A 166 -1.31 -5.14 -1.69
N HIS A 167 -1.60 -4.29 -0.71
CA HIS A 167 -1.18 -4.55 0.67
C HIS A 167 -2.21 -5.39 1.42
N TYR A 168 -1.69 -6.30 2.26
CA TYR A 168 -2.43 -6.88 3.36
C TYR A 168 -1.51 -7.02 4.57
N MET A 169 -1.70 -6.34 5.67
CA MET A 169 -2.76 -5.40 6.06
C MET A 169 -2.46 -4.00 5.49
N PRO A 170 -3.43 -3.30 4.86
CA PRO A 170 -3.20 -1.95 4.34
C PRO A 170 -3.17 -0.90 5.46
N THR A 171 -2.62 0.28 5.16
CA THR A 171 -2.61 1.41 6.10
C THR A 171 -3.94 2.16 6.17
N TYR A 172 -4.76 2.05 5.14
CA TYR A 172 -6.13 2.56 5.09
C TYR A 172 -7.02 1.59 4.32
N PHE A 173 -8.28 1.51 4.73
CA PHE A 173 -9.23 0.48 4.33
C PHE A 173 -10.12 0.97 3.18
N HIS A 174 -9.54 1.05 2.01
CA HIS A 174 -10.15 1.28 0.72
C HIS A 174 -9.22 0.66 -0.34
N LEU A 175 -9.74 -0.17 -1.21
CA LEU A 175 -8.92 -0.93 -2.15
C LEU A 175 -8.09 0.00 -3.03
N HIS A 176 -6.79 -0.22 -3.02
CA HIS A 176 -5.83 0.49 -3.86
C HIS A 176 -4.73 -0.46 -4.30
N VAL A 177 -4.18 -0.19 -5.48
CA VAL A 177 -3.08 -0.96 -6.08
C VAL A 177 -1.86 -0.07 -6.16
N HIS A 178 -0.76 -0.56 -5.62
CA HIS A 178 0.55 0.08 -5.72
C HIS A 178 1.24 -0.37 -7.00
N MET A 179 1.90 0.57 -7.69
CA MET A 179 2.61 0.33 -8.94
C MET A 179 3.96 1.00 -8.86
N LEU A 180 4.99 0.20 -8.66
CA LEU A 180 6.36 0.67 -8.52
C LEU A 180 7.18 0.27 -9.74
N SER A 181 8.18 1.09 -10.10
CA SER A 181 9.22 0.64 -11.00
C SER A 181 9.80 -0.69 -10.51
N ALA A 182 10.00 -1.65 -11.40
CA ALA A 182 10.64 -2.92 -11.05
C ALA A 182 12.05 -2.71 -10.46
N ASN A 183 12.71 -1.61 -10.82
CA ASN A 183 14.01 -1.21 -10.29
C ASN A 183 13.96 -0.63 -8.88
N PHE A 184 12.78 -0.32 -8.34
CA PHE A 184 12.64 0.18 -6.96
C PHE A 184 12.67 -0.98 -5.96
N VAL A 185 13.82 -1.62 -5.79
CA VAL A 185 13.98 -2.84 -4.99
C VAL A 185 13.94 -2.61 -3.47
N SER A 186 14.27 -1.41 -3.01
CA SER A 186 14.41 -1.09 -1.58
C SER A 186 13.14 -0.52 -0.94
N HIS A 187 12.00 -0.50 -1.63
CA HIS A 187 10.76 0.06 -1.06
C HIS A 187 10.20 -0.84 0.05
N PRO A 188 10.07 -0.35 1.30
CA PRO A 188 9.65 -1.17 2.44
C PRO A 188 8.26 -1.79 2.26
N GLY A 189 7.35 -1.11 1.57
CA GLY A 189 5.99 -1.59 1.31
C GLY A 189 5.90 -2.74 0.30
N SER A 190 6.98 -3.05 -0.44
CA SER A 190 6.98 -4.15 -1.41
C SER A 190 7.55 -5.46 -0.85
N LEU A 191 7.74 -5.53 0.47
CA LEU A 191 8.31 -6.71 1.14
C LEU A 191 7.28 -7.84 1.27
N VAL A 192 7.79 -9.08 1.27
CA VAL A 192 7.03 -10.28 1.62
C VAL A 192 6.43 -10.12 3.03
N GLY A 193 5.19 -10.55 3.20
CA GLY A 193 4.44 -10.36 4.44
C GLY A 193 3.72 -9.01 4.54
N GLN A 194 3.73 -8.23 3.46
CA GLN A 194 2.90 -7.02 3.34
C GLN A 194 2.34 -6.87 1.92
N ALA A 195 3.15 -7.12 0.89
CA ALA A 195 2.76 -7.00 -0.51
C ALA A 195 2.32 -8.36 -1.08
N HIS A 196 1.22 -8.35 -1.85
CA HIS A 196 0.74 -9.46 -2.67
C HIS A 196 0.80 -9.01 -4.13
N LEU A 197 1.61 -9.67 -4.95
CA LEU A 197 1.71 -9.33 -6.38
C LEU A 197 0.33 -9.40 -7.03
N LEU A 198 0.03 -8.41 -7.86
CA LEU A 198 -1.29 -8.31 -8.49
C LEU A 198 -1.55 -9.48 -9.44
N ASP A 199 -0.51 -9.96 -10.12
CA ASP A 199 -0.60 -11.12 -11.01
C ASP A 199 -0.95 -12.39 -10.23
N ASP A 200 -0.31 -12.64 -9.07
CA ASP A 200 -0.63 -13.77 -8.20
C ASP A 200 -2.07 -13.67 -7.66
N VAL A 201 -2.52 -12.46 -7.30
CA VAL A 201 -3.90 -12.23 -6.85
C VAL A 201 -4.89 -12.54 -7.97
N ILE A 202 -4.63 -12.08 -9.18
CA ILE A 202 -5.48 -12.34 -10.36
C ILE A 202 -5.54 -13.84 -10.64
N ASP A 203 -4.40 -14.53 -10.70
CA ASP A 203 -4.35 -15.98 -10.96
C ASP A 203 -5.13 -16.77 -9.90
N LEU A 204 -4.90 -16.48 -8.63
CA LEU A 204 -5.63 -17.12 -7.53
C LEU A 204 -7.15 -16.91 -7.63
N LEU A 205 -7.61 -15.72 -8.02
CA LEU A 205 -9.03 -15.43 -8.21
C LEU A 205 -9.60 -16.18 -9.43
N GLU A 206 -8.84 -16.31 -10.50
CA GLU A 206 -9.23 -17.09 -11.69
C GLU A 206 -9.37 -18.59 -11.37
N LEU A 207 -8.49 -19.10 -10.51
CA LEU A 207 -8.56 -20.46 -9.96
C LEU A 207 -9.71 -20.64 -8.97
N GLY A 208 -10.48 -19.59 -8.65
CA GLY A 208 -11.65 -19.65 -7.77
C GLY A 208 -11.31 -19.54 -6.28
N VAL A 209 -10.14 -19.05 -5.94
CA VAL A 209 -9.77 -18.83 -4.54
C VAL A 209 -10.62 -17.72 -3.92
N ASP A 210 -11.21 -18.00 -2.77
CA ASP A 210 -11.85 -16.99 -1.90
C ASP A 210 -10.85 -16.55 -0.81
N PHE A 211 -10.39 -15.31 -0.89
CA PHE A 211 -9.46 -14.77 0.09
C PHE A 211 -10.05 -14.66 1.50
N ARG A 212 -11.38 -14.68 1.66
CA ARG A 212 -12.03 -14.73 2.97
C ARG A 212 -11.83 -16.08 3.67
N GLN A 213 -11.62 -17.13 2.88
CA GLN A 213 -11.42 -18.50 3.36
C GLN A 213 -9.93 -18.89 3.44
N ARG A 214 -9.03 -17.96 3.16
CA ARG A 214 -7.59 -18.21 3.28
C ARG A 214 -7.03 -17.74 4.60
N THR A 215 -6.08 -18.51 5.14
CA THR A 215 -5.14 -17.98 6.12
C THR A 215 -4.18 -17.03 5.41
N LEU A 216 -4.03 -15.81 5.92
CA LEU A 216 -3.07 -14.83 5.41
C LEU A 216 -2.05 -14.50 6.50
N SER A 217 -0.79 -14.41 6.06
CA SER A 217 0.32 -14.04 6.95
C SER A 217 0.81 -12.64 6.58
N TYR A 218 0.96 -11.78 7.58
CA TYR A 218 1.40 -10.40 7.38
C TYR A 218 2.10 -9.84 8.62
N ALA A 219 2.90 -8.80 8.45
CA ALA A 219 3.65 -8.18 9.53
C ALA A 219 2.90 -6.99 10.14
N LEU A 220 2.74 -6.97 11.47
CA LEU A 220 2.24 -5.82 12.22
C LEU A 220 3.30 -5.29 13.19
N ALA A 221 3.32 -3.98 13.39
CA ALA A 221 4.04 -3.36 14.49
C ALA A 221 3.41 -3.75 15.84
N GLU A 222 4.20 -3.94 16.89
CA GLU A 222 3.70 -4.34 18.21
C GLU A 222 2.71 -3.33 18.82
N GLY A 223 2.85 -2.06 18.48
CA GLY A 223 1.89 -1.02 18.89
C GLY A 223 0.62 -0.92 18.04
N HIS A 224 0.43 -1.77 17.03
CA HIS A 224 -0.72 -1.67 16.13
C HIS A 224 -2.04 -1.99 16.85
N ALA A 225 -3.09 -1.18 16.63
CA ALA A 225 -4.36 -1.32 17.32
C ALA A 225 -5.03 -2.69 17.09
N LEU A 226 -4.95 -3.24 15.88
CA LEU A 226 -5.48 -4.57 15.59
C LEU A 226 -4.76 -5.67 16.41
N LEU A 227 -3.45 -5.54 16.62
CA LEU A 227 -2.70 -6.51 17.40
C LEU A 227 -3.16 -6.55 18.87
N ARG A 228 -3.48 -5.37 19.44
CA ARG A 228 -4.08 -5.30 20.78
C ARG A 228 -5.43 -6.01 20.84
N ARG A 229 -6.27 -5.83 19.82
CA ARG A 229 -7.55 -6.56 19.74
C ARG A 229 -7.36 -8.07 19.69
N TRP A 230 -6.37 -8.56 18.93
CA TRP A 230 -6.05 -9.99 18.92
C TRP A 230 -5.56 -10.49 20.28
N GLN A 231 -4.83 -9.66 21.04
CA GLN A 231 -4.43 -10.00 22.41
C GLN A 231 -5.64 -10.05 23.38
N GLU A 232 -6.53 -9.07 23.29
CA GLU A 232 -7.76 -9.01 24.09
C GLU A 232 -8.64 -10.25 23.86
N GLU A 233 -8.71 -10.75 22.63
CA GLU A 233 -9.46 -11.95 22.25
C GLU A 233 -8.68 -13.26 22.45
N GLY A 234 -7.47 -13.20 22.99
CA GLY A 234 -6.65 -14.38 23.30
C GLY A 234 -5.96 -15.04 22.11
N TYR A 235 -5.96 -14.44 20.91
CA TYR A 235 -5.30 -14.99 19.72
C TYR A 235 -3.81 -14.69 19.63
N ALA A 236 -3.34 -13.68 20.32
CA ALA A 236 -1.93 -13.33 20.37
C ALA A 236 -1.47 -13.22 21.84
N GLN A 237 -0.50 -14.04 22.21
CA GLN A 237 0.15 -13.98 23.52
C GLN A 237 1.65 -13.82 23.31
N PHE A 238 2.22 -12.75 23.78
CA PHE A 238 3.66 -12.53 23.81
C PHE A 238 3.98 -11.47 24.87
N ASP A 239 5.12 -11.61 25.52
CA ASP A 239 5.65 -10.59 26.40
C ASP A 239 6.15 -9.42 25.55
N ALA A 240 5.94 -8.20 26.03
CA ALA A 240 6.55 -7.04 25.39
C ALA A 240 8.07 -7.22 25.37
N ILE A 241 8.70 -7.04 24.22
CA ILE A 241 10.16 -7.04 24.15
C ILE A 241 10.59 -5.75 24.87
N MET A 242 11.29 -5.92 26.00
CA MET A 242 11.87 -4.82 26.76
C MET A 242 12.98 -4.11 25.98
#